data_11c5c69af08a38c15337e1d48429e3fc
#
_entry.id   11c5c69af08a38c15337e1d48429e3fc
#
_cell.length_a   1.000
_cell.length_b   1.000
_cell.length_c   1.000
_cell.angle_alpha   90.00
_cell.angle_beta   90.00
_cell.angle_gamma   90.00
#
_symmetry.space_group_name_H-M   'P 1'
#
loop_
_entity.id
_entity.type
_entity.pdbx_description
1 polymer ?
#
loop_
_entity_poly.entity_id
_entity_poly.type
_entity_poly.pdbx_seq_one_letter_code
_entity_poly.pdbx_strand_id
1 'polypeptide(L)'
;AYLRQANDTKLVCCQVETRQAVENLDGILEVDGVDVYFIGPGDLAASYGEPAGSPKMLELTERMIRRIVAAGKTAGYYVGTPEAARQAEEWGARYLVTAVNQYMVSGGRSFLSQVRGGGAVAASSAY
;
A
#
# COMPACT_ATOMS: atom_id res chain seq x y z
N ALA A 1 9.97 4.15 -32.62
CA ALA A 1 10.45 3.10 -31.70
C ALA A 1 9.63 3.07 -30.40
N TYR A 2 9.49 4.19 -29.67
CA TYR A 2 8.80 4.25 -28.35
C TYR A 2 7.35 3.70 -28.38
N LEU A 3 6.51 4.18 -29.30
CA LEU A 3 5.10 3.77 -29.38
C LEU A 3 4.90 2.28 -29.68
N ARG A 4 5.86 1.63 -30.36
CA ARG A 4 5.77 0.19 -30.69
C ARG A 4 6.12 -0.70 -29.51
N GLN A 5 6.86 -0.17 -28.53
CA GLN A 5 7.34 -0.91 -27.36
C GLN A 5 6.60 -0.52 -26.07
N ALA A 6 5.72 0.50 -26.14
CA ALA A 6 5.10 1.05 -24.93
C ALA A 6 4.28 -0.01 -24.19
N ASN A 7 3.49 -0.83 -24.90
CA ASN A 7 2.67 -1.87 -24.26
C ASN A 7 3.50 -3.00 -23.62
N ASP A 8 4.69 -3.27 -24.19
CA ASP A 8 5.58 -4.34 -23.70
C ASP A 8 6.45 -3.89 -22.52
N THR A 9 6.54 -2.55 -22.28
CA THR A 9 7.47 -1.97 -21.30
C THR A 9 6.81 -1.14 -20.20
N LYS A 10 5.48 -1.01 -20.21
CA LYS A 10 4.72 -0.25 -19.20
C LYS A 10 3.99 -1.20 -18.26
N LEU A 11 4.07 -0.86 -16.98
CA LEU A 11 3.28 -1.51 -15.94
C LEU A 11 2.02 -0.67 -15.69
N VAL A 12 0.87 -1.31 -15.77
CA VAL A 12 -0.43 -0.70 -15.46
C VAL A 12 -0.79 -1.04 -14.01
N CYS A 13 -0.77 -0.02 -13.16
CA CYS A 13 -1.10 -0.15 -11.76
C CYS A 13 -2.41 0.61 -11.48
N CYS A 14 -3.48 -0.11 -11.18
CA CYS A 14 -4.78 0.46 -10.84
C CYS A 14 -4.96 0.56 -9.33
N GLN A 15 -5.33 1.75 -8.83
CA GLN A 15 -5.64 1.94 -7.41
C GLN A 15 -7.06 1.50 -7.07
N VAL A 16 -7.19 0.68 -6.01
CA VAL A 16 -8.44 0.19 -5.45
C VAL A 16 -8.58 0.78 -4.05
N GLU A 17 -9.20 1.94 -3.94
CA GLU A 17 -9.14 2.78 -2.74
C GLU A 17 -10.45 3.47 -2.37
N THR A 18 -11.56 2.97 -2.90
CA THR A 18 -12.89 3.47 -2.56
C THR A 18 -13.81 2.33 -2.13
N ARG A 19 -14.84 2.65 -1.35
CA ARG A 19 -15.89 1.69 -0.98
C ARG A 19 -16.50 1.02 -2.20
N GLN A 20 -16.82 1.81 -3.22
CA GLN A 20 -17.38 1.31 -4.48
C GLN A 20 -16.44 0.34 -5.19
N ALA A 21 -15.11 0.62 -5.19
CA ALA A 21 -14.14 -0.27 -5.78
C ALA A 21 -14.03 -1.61 -5.01
N VAL A 22 -14.15 -1.58 -3.67
CA VAL A 22 -14.20 -2.80 -2.84
C VAL A 22 -15.43 -3.64 -3.16
N GLU A 23 -16.60 -3.01 -3.29
CA GLU A 23 -17.86 -3.68 -3.62
C GLU A 23 -17.82 -4.31 -5.01
N ASN A 24 -17.16 -3.66 -5.98
CA ASN A 24 -17.02 -4.13 -7.35
C ASN A 24 -15.70 -4.88 -7.63
N LEU A 25 -14.97 -5.29 -6.60
CA LEU A 25 -13.61 -5.83 -6.77
C LEU A 25 -13.56 -7.01 -7.75
N ASP A 26 -14.53 -7.92 -7.70
CA ASP A 26 -14.54 -9.07 -8.60
C ASP A 26 -14.65 -8.64 -10.08
N GLY A 27 -15.56 -7.72 -10.39
CA GLY A 27 -15.65 -7.18 -11.76
C GLY A 27 -14.41 -6.40 -12.19
N ILE A 28 -13.74 -5.71 -11.26
CA ILE A 28 -12.47 -5.03 -11.54
C ILE A 28 -11.36 -6.05 -11.86
N LEU A 29 -11.35 -7.19 -11.16
CA LEU A 29 -10.35 -8.24 -11.37
C LEU A 29 -10.52 -9.01 -12.70
N GLU A 30 -11.69 -8.93 -13.33
CA GLU A 30 -11.97 -9.51 -14.65
C GLU A 30 -11.39 -8.65 -15.79
N VAL A 31 -10.99 -7.41 -15.52
CA VAL A 31 -10.43 -6.51 -16.54
C VAL A 31 -9.03 -6.96 -16.92
N ASP A 32 -8.81 -7.17 -18.22
CA ASP A 32 -7.50 -7.52 -18.77
C ASP A 32 -6.57 -6.29 -18.88
N GLY A 33 -5.26 -6.56 -18.89
CA GLY A 33 -4.24 -5.52 -19.09
C GLY A 33 -3.88 -4.72 -17.84
N VAL A 34 -4.37 -5.11 -16.67
CA VAL A 34 -3.95 -4.56 -15.38
C VAL A 34 -2.91 -5.48 -14.75
N ASP A 35 -1.70 -4.95 -14.49
CA ASP A 35 -0.59 -5.71 -13.93
C ASP A 35 -0.62 -5.74 -12.41
N VAL A 36 -1.03 -4.63 -11.78
CA VAL A 36 -1.08 -4.50 -10.32
C VAL A 36 -2.39 -3.85 -9.89
N TYR A 37 -3.04 -4.45 -8.92
CA TYR A 37 -4.18 -3.89 -8.18
C TYR A 37 -3.67 -3.36 -6.86
N PHE A 38 -3.51 -2.04 -6.77
CA PHE A 38 -2.86 -1.36 -5.66
C PHE A 38 -3.89 -0.81 -4.67
N ILE A 39 -3.74 -1.17 -3.40
CA ILE A 39 -4.61 -0.67 -2.32
C ILE A 39 -3.96 0.55 -1.69
N GLY A 40 -4.62 1.70 -1.80
CA GLY A 40 -4.25 2.96 -1.16
C GLY A 40 -4.88 3.07 0.23
N PRO A 41 -4.16 2.79 1.34
CA PRO A 41 -4.79 2.69 2.67
C PRO A 41 -5.39 4.01 3.16
N GLY A 42 -4.80 5.14 2.81
CA GLY A 42 -5.28 6.45 3.22
C GLY A 42 -6.63 6.79 2.60
N ASP A 43 -6.73 6.74 1.28
CA ASP A 43 -7.94 7.07 0.54
C ASP A 43 -9.04 6.03 0.75
N LEU A 44 -8.66 4.75 0.86
CA LEU A 44 -9.59 3.68 1.23
C LEU A 44 -10.24 3.98 2.58
N ALA A 45 -9.45 4.30 3.60
CA ALA A 45 -9.95 4.60 4.94
C ALA A 45 -10.83 5.87 4.95
N ALA A 46 -10.42 6.91 4.24
CA ALA A 46 -11.22 8.13 4.05
C ALA A 46 -12.57 7.83 3.41
N SER A 47 -12.61 6.95 2.41
CA SER A 47 -13.85 6.50 1.74
C SER A 47 -14.81 5.76 2.69
N TYR A 48 -14.29 5.16 3.77
CA TYR A 48 -15.07 4.49 4.81
C TYR A 48 -15.36 5.37 6.03
N GLY A 49 -14.75 6.56 6.12
CA GLY A 49 -14.84 7.44 7.29
C GLY A 49 -14.09 6.85 8.50
N GLU A 50 -13.05 6.09 8.28
CA GLU A 50 -12.30 5.35 9.32
C GLU A 50 -10.83 5.80 9.36
N PRO A 51 -10.13 5.68 10.48
CA PRO A 51 -8.67 5.82 10.52
C PRO A 51 -7.98 4.72 9.71
N ALA A 52 -6.96 5.06 8.92
CA ALA A 52 -6.26 4.12 8.04
C ALA A 52 -5.68 2.88 8.75
N GLY A 53 -5.19 3.02 9.98
CA GLY A 53 -4.63 1.94 10.79
C GLY A 53 -5.65 1.24 11.70
N SER A 54 -6.96 1.51 11.57
CA SER A 54 -7.96 0.84 12.43
C SER A 54 -8.01 -0.66 12.16
N PRO A 55 -8.33 -1.51 13.16
CA PRO A 55 -8.44 -2.96 12.97
C PRO A 55 -9.38 -3.34 11.85
N LYS A 56 -10.48 -2.60 11.69
CA LYS A 56 -11.47 -2.79 10.62
C LYS A 56 -10.85 -2.58 9.24
N MET A 57 -10.03 -1.54 9.07
CA MET A 57 -9.39 -1.24 7.78
C MET A 57 -8.25 -2.21 7.47
N LEU A 58 -7.51 -2.66 8.48
CA LEU A 58 -6.48 -3.70 8.30
C LEU A 58 -7.11 -5.03 7.86
N GLU A 59 -8.20 -5.46 8.51
CA GLU A 59 -8.95 -6.66 8.13
C GLU A 59 -9.53 -6.56 6.71
N LEU A 60 -10.07 -5.39 6.35
CA LEU A 60 -10.56 -5.14 4.99
C LEU A 60 -9.42 -5.25 3.97
N THR A 61 -8.28 -4.62 4.25
CA THR A 61 -7.09 -4.65 3.39
C THR A 61 -6.58 -6.09 3.20
N GLU A 62 -6.47 -6.86 4.27
CA GLU A 62 -6.09 -8.27 4.19
C GLU A 62 -7.03 -9.05 3.28
N ARG A 63 -8.35 -8.92 3.47
CA ARG A 63 -9.34 -9.60 2.62
C ARG A 63 -9.20 -9.21 1.15
N MET A 64 -8.99 -7.92 0.87
CA MET A 64 -8.79 -7.46 -0.51
C MET A 64 -7.54 -8.06 -1.13
N ILE A 65 -6.40 -8.03 -0.42
CA ILE A 65 -5.14 -8.62 -0.90
C ILE A 65 -5.35 -10.11 -1.21
N ARG A 66 -5.93 -10.86 -0.27
CA ARG A 66 -6.18 -12.30 -0.47
C ARG A 66 -7.12 -12.59 -1.64
N ARG A 67 -8.14 -11.75 -1.88
CA ARG A 67 -9.04 -11.89 -3.04
C ARG A 67 -8.31 -11.63 -4.35
N ILE A 68 -7.50 -10.57 -4.43
CA ILE A 68 -6.68 -10.25 -5.62
C ILE A 68 -5.75 -11.42 -5.94
N VAL A 69 -5.05 -11.95 -4.92
CA VAL A 69 -4.14 -13.08 -5.07
C VAL A 69 -4.88 -14.36 -5.48
N ALA A 70 -6.03 -14.64 -4.88
CA ALA A 70 -6.86 -15.79 -5.22
C ALA A 70 -7.38 -15.77 -6.67
N ALA A 71 -7.57 -14.56 -7.24
CA ALA A 71 -7.89 -14.35 -8.65
C ALA A 71 -6.66 -14.50 -9.59
N GLY A 72 -5.48 -14.86 -9.06
CA GLY A 72 -4.24 -14.99 -9.83
C GLY A 72 -3.62 -13.65 -10.24
N LYS A 73 -4.03 -12.55 -9.60
CA LYS A 73 -3.57 -11.19 -9.90
C LYS A 73 -2.53 -10.72 -8.88
N THR A 74 -1.78 -9.67 -9.22
CA THR A 74 -0.78 -9.07 -8.33
C THR A 74 -1.42 -8.02 -7.43
N ALA A 75 -1.37 -8.25 -6.12
CA ALA A 75 -1.77 -7.26 -5.13
C ALA A 75 -0.63 -6.31 -4.79
N GLY A 76 -0.92 -5.02 -4.78
CA GLY A 76 -0.04 -3.96 -4.32
C GLY A 76 -0.55 -3.28 -3.06
N TYR A 77 0.37 -2.81 -2.21
CA TYR A 77 0.01 -2.12 -0.98
C TYR A 77 1.06 -1.10 -0.56
N TYR A 78 0.60 0.01 0.02
CA TYR A 78 1.50 0.99 0.64
C TYR A 78 1.90 0.53 2.05
N VAL A 79 3.20 0.56 2.34
CA VAL A 79 3.75 0.16 3.63
C VAL A 79 4.64 1.26 4.21
N GLY A 80 4.37 1.65 5.45
CA GLY A 80 5.12 2.69 6.16
C GLY A 80 6.22 2.14 7.07
N THR A 81 6.17 0.86 7.42
CA THR A 81 7.12 0.21 8.34
C THR A 81 7.54 -1.16 7.83
N PRO A 82 8.69 -1.70 8.30
CA PRO A 82 9.10 -3.06 7.99
C PRO A 82 8.11 -4.13 8.46
N GLU A 83 7.43 -3.89 9.58
CA GLU A 83 6.40 -4.79 10.13
C GLU A 83 5.20 -4.87 9.19
N ALA A 84 4.71 -3.71 8.72
CA ALA A 84 3.62 -3.63 7.76
C ALA A 84 3.99 -4.30 6.42
N ALA A 85 5.26 -4.19 6.00
CA ALA A 85 5.76 -4.86 4.80
C ALA A 85 5.71 -6.39 4.95
N ARG A 86 6.23 -6.93 6.05
CA ARG A 86 6.17 -8.38 6.33
C ARG A 86 4.73 -8.88 6.38
N GLN A 87 3.86 -8.16 7.06
CA GLN A 87 2.45 -8.50 7.14
C GLN A 87 1.76 -8.51 5.77
N ALA A 88 2.03 -7.51 4.94
CA ALA A 88 1.49 -7.46 3.59
C ALA A 88 2.00 -8.63 2.70
N GLU A 89 3.26 -9.02 2.85
CA GLU A 89 3.82 -10.20 2.17
C GLU A 89 3.16 -11.50 2.64
N GLU A 90 2.88 -11.65 3.93
CA GLU A 90 2.14 -12.79 4.49
C GLU A 90 0.71 -12.87 3.95
N TRP A 91 0.07 -11.74 3.69
CA TRP A 91 -1.24 -11.69 3.03
C TRP A 91 -1.16 -12.04 1.54
N GLY A 92 0.04 -11.98 0.95
CA GLY A 92 0.32 -12.33 -0.44
C GLY A 92 0.59 -11.15 -1.36
N ALA A 93 0.71 -9.92 -0.85
CA ALA A 93 1.11 -8.77 -1.66
C ALA A 93 2.53 -8.95 -2.22
N ARG A 94 2.75 -8.50 -3.46
CA ARG A 94 4.05 -8.61 -4.15
C ARG A 94 4.54 -7.29 -4.72
N TYR A 95 3.71 -6.26 -4.72
CA TYR A 95 4.08 -4.92 -5.13
C TYR A 95 3.94 -3.98 -3.92
N LEU A 96 5.08 -3.71 -3.25
CA LEU A 96 5.09 -2.88 -2.05
C LEU A 96 5.65 -1.49 -2.38
N VAL A 97 4.95 -0.47 -1.94
CA VAL A 97 5.33 0.93 -2.13
C VAL A 97 5.55 1.59 -0.79
N THR A 98 6.59 2.39 -0.69
CA THR A 98 6.88 3.22 0.47
C THR A 98 7.30 4.62 0.03
N ALA A 99 7.19 5.60 0.91
CA ALA A 99 7.52 6.98 0.61
C ALA A 99 8.90 7.37 1.17
N VAL A 100 9.77 7.87 0.31
CA VAL A 100 11.14 8.27 0.66
C VAL A 100 11.18 9.38 1.74
N ASN A 101 10.19 10.26 1.76
CA ASN A 101 10.09 11.32 2.77
C ASN A 101 10.00 10.77 4.20
N GLN A 102 9.41 9.60 4.41
CA GLN A 102 9.37 8.96 5.74
C GLN A 102 10.78 8.60 6.22
N TYR A 103 11.62 8.05 5.34
CA TYR A 103 13.01 7.74 5.68
C TYR A 103 13.83 8.99 5.95
N MET A 104 13.63 10.06 5.17
CA MET A 104 14.30 11.34 5.39
C MET A 104 13.92 11.95 6.74
N VAL A 105 12.63 11.98 7.07
CA VAL A 105 12.13 12.53 8.34
C VAL A 105 12.59 11.68 9.53
N SER A 106 12.48 10.35 9.44
CA SER A 106 12.90 9.45 10.53
C SER A 106 14.42 9.51 10.75
N GLY A 107 15.21 9.50 9.67
CA GLY A 107 16.66 9.65 9.74
C GLY A 107 17.08 10.99 10.35
N GLY A 108 16.45 12.09 9.92
CA GLY A 108 16.69 13.42 10.48
C GLY A 108 16.32 13.51 11.98
N ARG A 109 15.19 12.96 12.37
CA ARG A 109 14.79 12.89 13.79
C ARG A 109 15.76 12.05 14.62
N SER A 110 16.18 10.89 14.12
CA SER A 110 17.16 10.02 14.77
C SER A 110 18.50 10.76 14.98
N PHE A 111 19.02 11.41 13.93
CA PHE A 111 20.23 12.20 14.03
C PHE A 111 20.12 13.32 15.08
N LEU A 112 19.05 14.10 15.03
CA LEU A 112 18.85 15.21 15.98
C LEU A 112 18.69 14.72 17.42
N SER A 113 18.05 13.57 17.65
CA SER A 113 17.93 12.99 19.00
C SER A 113 19.28 12.60 19.58
N GLN A 114 20.15 12.02 18.75
CA GLN A 114 21.51 11.64 19.17
C GLN A 114 22.37 12.86 19.49
N VAL A 115 22.30 13.91 18.66
CA VAL A 115 23.05 15.17 18.89
C VAL A 115 22.58 15.90 20.15
N ARG A 116 21.29 15.86 20.45
CA ARG A 116 20.70 16.58 21.59
C ARG A 116 20.73 15.80 22.90
N GLY A 117 21.28 14.58 22.92
CA GLY A 117 21.33 13.72 24.11
C GLY A 117 19.95 13.29 24.62
N GLY A 118 18.93 13.37 23.78
CA GLY A 118 17.57 12.95 24.12
C GLY A 118 17.37 11.46 23.85
N GLY A 119 16.74 10.76 24.78
CA GLY A 119 16.34 9.37 24.64
C GLY A 119 15.45 9.15 23.39
N ALA A 120 15.29 7.88 23.01
CA ALA A 120 14.60 7.43 21.81
C ALA A 120 13.28 8.21 21.57
N VAL A 121 13.21 8.92 20.45
CA VAL A 121 11.96 9.50 19.97
C VAL A 121 11.09 8.34 19.50
N ALA A 122 10.00 8.08 20.22
CA ALA A 122 8.98 7.13 19.79
C ALA A 122 8.60 7.41 18.34
N ALA A 123 8.61 6.39 17.50
CA ALA A 123 8.13 6.50 16.14
C ALA A 123 6.68 6.99 16.18
N SER A 124 6.44 8.22 15.75
CA SER A 124 5.09 8.72 15.56
C SER A 124 4.50 7.88 14.42
N SER A 125 3.46 7.14 14.72
CA SER A 125 2.63 6.47 13.73
C SER A 125 2.01 7.54 12.82
N ALA A 126 2.67 7.84 11.72
CA ALA A 126 2.06 8.60 10.64
C ALA A 126 1.56 7.59 9.61
N TYR A 127 0.23 7.42 9.63
CA TYR A 127 -0.65 6.65 8.74
C TYR A 127 -0.54 5.14 8.81
#